data_f969c9b3fdbf6fe21cc27fdd3c6950bc
#
_entry.id   f969c9b3fdbf6fe21cc27fdd3c6950bc
#
_cell.length_a   1.000
_cell.length_b   1.000
_cell.length_c   1.000
_cell.angle_alpha   90.00
_cell.angle_beta   90.00
_cell.angle_gamma   90.00
#
_symmetry.space_group_name_H-M   'P 1'
#
loop_
_entity.id
_entity.type
_entity.pdbx_description
1 polymer ?
#
loop_
_entity_poly.entity_id
_entity_poly.type
_entity_poly.pdbx_seq_one_letter_code
_entity_poly.pdbx_strand_id
1 'polypeptide(L)'
;MKPIINNTSMVPIYEQIMEQIKAQIISGELKENDILPSVRTMAKELKISALTVKKAYDNLEAEGMTVTVHGKGTYVAASNTQLMEEERRKEVEADLEAAIQKGRRCGMKEEEIRSLFELIMEDE
;
A
#
# COMPACT_ATOMS: atom_id res chain seq x y z
N MET A 1 -7.98 8.51 9.88
CA MET A 1 -7.60 7.81 8.65
C MET A 1 -8.83 7.45 7.85
N LYS A 2 -8.87 7.81 6.58
CA LYS A 2 -10.00 7.49 5.71
C LYS A 2 -9.49 7.11 4.33
N PRO A 3 -9.39 5.80 4.02
CA PRO A 3 -8.96 5.36 2.70
C PRO A 3 -9.90 5.85 1.59
N ILE A 4 -9.33 6.08 0.43
CA ILE A 4 -10.08 6.46 -0.77
C ILE A 4 -10.27 5.21 -1.63
N ILE A 5 -11.51 4.85 -1.89
CA ILE A 5 -11.84 3.65 -2.66
C ILE A 5 -12.14 4.01 -4.10
N ASN A 6 -11.48 3.31 -5.02
CA ASN A 6 -11.73 3.44 -6.44
C ASN A 6 -12.52 2.21 -6.93
N ASN A 7 -13.82 2.39 -7.11
CA ASN A 7 -14.73 1.32 -7.52
C ASN A 7 -14.52 0.87 -8.97
N THR A 8 -13.83 1.68 -9.77
CA THR A 8 -13.57 1.35 -11.18
C THR A 8 -12.25 0.61 -11.37
N SER A 9 -11.44 0.51 -10.32
CA SER A 9 -10.17 -0.21 -10.35
C SER A 9 -10.40 -1.71 -10.42
N MET A 10 -9.48 -2.43 -11.06
CA MET A 10 -9.46 -3.90 -11.06
C MET A 10 -8.94 -4.46 -9.74
N VAL A 11 -8.36 -3.62 -8.90
CA VAL A 11 -7.84 -4.04 -7.59
C VAL A 11 -9.01 -4.22 -6.62
N PRO A 12 -9.11 -5.39 -5.96
CA PRO A 12 -10.16 -5.61 -4.96
C PRO A 12 -10.16 -4.54 -3.87
N ILE A 13 -11.32 -4.19 -3.37
CA ILE A 13 -11.45 -3.13 -2.36
C ILE A 13 -10.62 -3.42 -1.11
N TYR A 14 -10.59 -4.66 -0.63
CA TYR A 14 -9.81 -4.99 0.56
C TYR A 14 -8.31 -4.73 0.34
N GLU A 15 -7.80 -4.99 -0.86
CA GLU A 15 -6.40 -4.70 -1.18
C GLU A 15 -6.13 -3.20 -1.23
N GLN A 16 -7.09 -2.42 -1.73
CA GLN A 16 -6.96 -0.96 -1.74
C GLN A 16 -6.84 -0.41 -0.32
N ILE A 17 -7.64 -0.95 0.60
CA ILE A 17 -7.57 -0.56 2.02
C ILE A 17 -6.20 -0.92 2.60
N MET A 18 -5.74 -2.14 2.37
CA MET A 18 -4.45 -2.61 2.86
C MET A 18 -3.31 -1.73 2.35
N GLU A 19 -3.29 -1.45 1.04
CA GLU A 19 -2.23 -0.66 0.43
C GLU A 19 -2.16 0.75 0.99
N GLN A 20 -3.30 1.38 1.23
CA GLN A 20 -3.33 2.72 1.79
C GLN A 20 -2.88 2.76 3.24
N ILE A 21 -3.28 1.76 4.04
CA ILE A 21 -2.82 1.66 5.43
C ILE A 21 -1.31 1.42 5.47
N LYS A 22 -0.81 0.51 4.63
CA LYS A 22 0.64 0.24 4.53
C LYS A 22 1.41 1.51 4.16
N ALA A 23 0.92 2.25 3.18
CA ALA A 23 1.56 3.48 2.74
C ALA A 23 1.64 4.51 3.88
N GLN A 24 0.60 4.62 4.70
CA GLN A 24 0.59 5.55 5.82
C GLN A 24 1.52 5.12 6.95
N ILE A 25 1.68 3.82 7.16
CA ILE A 25 2.64 3.29 8.14
C ILE A 25 4.06 3.59 7.66
N ILE A 26 4.33 3.34 6.39
CA ILE A 26 5.66 3.58 5.81
C ILE A 26 6.02 5.07 5.82
N SER A 27 5.07 5.94 5.49
CA SER A 27 5.29 7.39 5.47
C SER A 27 5.39 8.01 6.86
N GLY A 28 4.99 7.28 7.90
CA GLY A 28 4.99 7.79 9.27
C GLY A 28 3.74 8.54 9.65
N GLU A 29 2.73 8.60 8.78
CA GLU A 29 1.43 9.17 9.15
C GLU A 29 0.73 8.32 10.21
N LEU A 30 0.87 7.00 10.10
CA LEU A 30 0.45 6.06 11.12
C LEU A 30 1.70 5.54 11.82
N LYS A 31 1.75 5.72 13.11
CA LYS A 31 2.89 5.32 13.93
C LYS A 31 2.56 4.11 14.76
N GLU A 32 3.60 3.45 15.29
CA GLU A 32 3.46 2.37 16.25
C GLU A 32 2.47 2.75 17.35
N ASN A 33 1.57 1.84 17.67
CA ASN A 33 0.53 1.98 18.67
C ASN A 33 -0.60 2.93 18.32
N ASP A 34 -0.60 3.55 17.14
CA ASP A 34 -1.76 4.31 16.69
C ASP A 34 -2.93 3.35 16.50
N ILE A 35 -4.11 3.79 16.88
CA ILE A 35 -5.32 3.00 16.73
C ILE A 35 -5.92 3.24 15.35
N LEU A 36 -6.34 2.16 14.68
CA LEU A 36 -7.08 2.25 13.45
C LEU A 36 -8.58 2.38 13.74
N PRO A 37 -9.36 2.97 12.82
CA PRO A 37 -10.82 2.96 12.98
C PRO A 37 -11.31 1.53 13.11
N SER A 38 -12.39 1.32 13.88
CA SER A 38 -12.98 -0.02 13.98
C SER A 38 -13.48 -0.48 12.62
N VAL A 39 -13.59 -1.81 12.45
CA VAL A 39 -14.13 -2.38 11.23
C VAL A 39 -15.49 -1.77 10.89
N ARG A 40 -16.35 -1.65 11.90
CA ARG A 40 -17.69 -1.09 11.73
C ARG A 40 -17.64 0.38 11.28
N THR A 41 -16.80 1.19 11.92
CA THR A 41 -16.66 2.60 11.59
C THR A 41 -16.16 2.79 10.17
N MET A 42 -15.11 2.06 9.81
CA MET A 42 -14.54 2.16 8.47
C MET A 42 -15.54 1.70 7.40
N ALA A 43 -16.23 0.59 7.63
CA ALA A 43 -17.24 0.09 6.70
C ALA A 43 -18.35 1.12 6.48
N LYS A 44 -18.78 1.78 7.55
CA LYS A 44 -19.81 2.80 7.48
C LYS A 44 -19.33 4.03 6.72
N GLU A 45 -18.14 4.51 7.01
CA GLU A 45 -17.58 5.69 6.35
C GLU A 45 -17.31 5.46 4.86
N LEU A 46 -16.83 4.28 4.50
CA LEU A 46 -16.53 3.95 3.12
C LEU A 46 -17.74 3.42 2.36
N LYS A 47 -18.84 3.15 3.07
CA LYS A 47 -20.08 2.57 2.49
C LYS A 47 -19.81 1.23 1.82
N ILE A 48 -19.09 0.38 2.51
CA ILE A 48 -18.75 -0.97 2.05
C ILE A 48 -19.08 -2.01 3.13
N SER A 49 -18.99 -3.26 2.76
CA SER A 49 -19.26 -4.37 3.66
C SER A 49 -18.25 -4.43 4.81
N ALA A 50 -18.74 -4.70 6.02
CA ALA A 50 -17.86 -4.93 7.16
C ALA A 50 -16.94 -6.14 6.93
N LEU A 51 -17.42 -7.15 6.19
CA LEU A 51 -16.59 -8.31 5.87
C LEU A 51 -15.39 -7.94 5.00
N THR A 52 -15.56 -6.98 4.08
CA THR A 52 -14.46 -6.49 3.24
C THR A 52 -13.39 -5.79 4.09
N VAL A 53 -13.83 -4.94 5.02
CA VAL A 53 -12.89 -4.26 5.93
C VAL A 53 -12.20 -5.28 6.83
N LYS A 54 -12.97 -6.24 7.37
CA LYS A 54 -12.42 -7.29 8.22
C LYS A 54 -11.36 -8.10 7.50
N LYS A 55 -11.59 -8.42 6.24
CA LYS A 55 -10.61 -9.13 5.42
C LYS A 55 -9.30 -8.34 5.30
N ALA A 56 -9.39 -7.04 5.05
CA ALA A 56 -8.22 -6.19 5.00
C ALA A 56 -7.47 -6.18 6.33
N TYR A 57 -8.18 -6.04 7.44
CA TYR A 57 -7.57 -5.99 8.77
C TYR A 57 -6.95 -7.33 9.16
N ASP A 58 -7.64 -8.44 8.87
CA ASP A 58 -7.10 -9.77 9.16
C ASP A 58 -5.81 -10.02 8.37
N ASN A 59 -5.77 -9.60 7.11
CA ASN A 59 -4.59 -9.76 6.29
C ASN A 59 -3.42 -8.88 6.78
N LEU A 60 -3.71 -7.65 7.21
CA LEU A 60 -2.68 -6.77 7.77
C LEU A 60 -2.09 -7.36 9.05
N GLU A 61 -2.93 -7.97 9.88
CA GLU A 61 -2.48 -8.64 11.09
C GLU A 61 -1.62 -9.87 10.76
N ALA A 62 -2.04 -10.65 9.78
CA ALA A 62 -1.28 -11.81 9.31
C ALA A 62 0.10 -11.42 8.79
N GLU A 63 0.22 -10.22 8.21
CA GLU A 63 1.48 -9.68 7.73
C GLU A 63 2.30 -9.00 8.84
N GLY A 64 1.78 -8.97 10.07
CA GLY A 64 2.48 -8.38 11.21
C GLY A 64 2.44 -6.87 11.29
N MET A 65 1.59 -6.22 10.51
CA MET A 65 1.50 -4.76 10.47
C MET A 65 0.57 -4.16 11.51
N THR A 66 -0.38 -4.95 11.96
CA THR A 66 -1.34 -4.52 12.97
C THR A 66 -1.49 -5.61 14.03
N VAL A 67 -1.98 -5.20 15.19
CA VAL A 67 -2.31 -6.10 16.29
C VAL A 67 -3.70 -5.75 16.76
N THR A 68 -4.58 -6.74 16.80
CA THR A 68 -5.92 -6.56 17.34
C THR A 68 -5.92 -6.98 18.82
N VAL A 69 -6.29 -6.06 19.67
CA VAL A 69 -6.44 -6.32 21.11
C VAL A 69 -7.93 -6.46 21.39
N HIS A 70 -8.32 -7.65 21.78
CA HIS A 70 -9.73 -7.99 22.01
C HIS A 70 -10.40 -6.99 22.98
N GLY A 71 -11.51 -6.42 22.54
CA GLY A 71 -12.25 -5.43 23.34
C GLY A 71 -11.67 -4.02 23.32
N LYS A 72 -10.52 -3.79 22.70
CA LYS A 72 -9.88 -2.47 22.67
C LYS A 72 -9.70 -1.89 21.28
N GLY A 73 -9.42 -2.71 20.30
CA GLY A 73 -9.29 -2.28 18.92
C GLY A 73 -8.08 -2.82 18.20
N THR A 74 -7.84 -2.30 17.01
CA THR A 74 -6.72 -2.68 16.17
C THR A 74 -5.70 -1.54 16.15
N TYR A 75 -4.46 -1.89 16.44
CA TYR A 75 -3.37 -0.92 16.58
C TYR A 75 -2.27 -1.22 15.57
N VAL A 76 -1.55 -0.18 15.19
CA VAL A 76 -0.33 -0.36 14.38
C VAL A 76 0.69 -1.09 15.23
N ALA A 77 1.19 -2.22 14.74
CA ALA A 77 2.15 -3.05 15.48
C ALA A 77 3.51 -2.36 15.60
N ALA A 78 4.26 -2.77 16.63
CA ALA A 78 5.67 -2.44 16.76
C ALA A 78 6.39 -3.14 15.61
N SER A 79 6.46 -2.52 14.46
CA SER A 79 6.84 -3.25 13.30
C SER A 79 8.19 -2.89 12.78
N ASN A 80 8.66 -3.73 12.09
CA ASN A 80 9.65 -3.79 11.08
C ASN A 80 9.31 -2.86 9.90
N THR A 81 9.22 -1.55 10.17
CA THR A 81 9.07 -0.54 9.11
C THR A 81 10.17 -0.69 8.09
N GLN A 82 11.36 -1.09 8.55
CA GLN A 82 12.50 -1.30 7.68
C GLN A 82 12.29 -2.45 6.70
N LEU A 83 11.69 -3.55 7.16
CA LEU A 83 11.35 -4.68 6.29
C LEU A 83 10.31 -4.30 5.26
N MET A 84 9.32 -3.52 5.67
CA MET A 84 8.28 -3.04 4.76
C MET A 84 8.85 -2.12 3.68
N GLU A 85 9.75 -1.23 4.07
CA GLU A 85 10.44 -0.35 3.13
C GLU A 85 11.25 -1.16 2.11
N GLU A 86 11.93 -2.20 2.56
CA GLU A 86 12.69 -3.08 1.67
C GLU A 86 11.79 -3.84 0.69
N GLU A 87 10.65 -4.34 1.16
CA GLU A 87 9.70 -5.02 0.29
C GLU A 87 9.14 -4.08 -0.77
N ARG A 88 8.79 -2.85 -0.37
CA ARG A 88 8.29 -1.83 -1.28
C ARG A 88 9.35 -1.43 -2.31
N ARG A 89 10.59 -1.30 -1.84
CA ARG A 89 11.71 -1.00 -2.73
C ARG A 89 11.88 -2.09 -3.79
N LYS A 90 11.76 -3.36 -3.39
CA LYS A 90 11.87 -4.48 -4.32
C LYS A 90 10.76 -4.47 -5.36
N GLU A 91 9.54 -4.10 -4.98
CA GLU A 91 8.43 -3.98 -5.92
C GLU A 91 8.72 -2.89 -6.97
N VAL A 92 9.18 -1.73 -6.52
CA VAL A 92 9.53 -0.62 -7.42
C VAL A 92 10.69 -1.03 -8.33
N GLU A 93 11.70 -1.70 -7.76
CA GLU A 93 12.84 -2.20 -8.53
C GLU A 93 12.39 -3.15 -9.64
N ALA A 94 11.48 -4.09 -9.31
CA ALA A 94 10.96 -5.03 -10.29
C ALA A 94 10.20 -4.32 -11.41
N ASP A 95 9.41 -3.31 -11.05
CA ASP A 95 8.65 -2.52 -12.04
C ASP A 95 9.59 -1.71 -12.95
N LEU A 96 10.64 -1.13 -12.38
CA LEU A 96 11.64 -0.40 -13.16
C LEU A 96 12.40 -1.34 -14.09
N GLU A 97 12.78 -2.51 -13.60
CA GLU A 97 13.43 -3.53 -14.44
C GLU A 97 12.54 -3.95 -15.60
N ALA A 98 11.26 -4.18 -15.32
CA ALA A 98 10.29 -4.55 -16.34
C ALA A 98 10.16 -3.45 -17.41
N ALA A 99 10.11 -2.20 -16.98
CA ALA A 99 10.02 -1.06 -17.90
C ALA A 99 11.28 -0.95 -18.77
N ILE A 100 12.45 -1.12 -18.19
CA ILE A 100 13.72 -1.09 -18.92
C ILE A 100 13.77 -2.22 -19.94
N GLN A 101 13.40 -3.43 -19.54
CA GLN A 101 13.37 -4.59 -20.43
C GLN A 101 12.42 -4.35 -21.61
N LYS A 102 11.26 -3.79 -21.33
CA LYS A 102 10.27 -3.46 -22.35
C LYS A 102 10.83 -2.42 -23.32
N GLY A 103 11.50 -1.39 -22.81
CA GLY A 103 12.13 -0.38 -23.65
C GLY A 103 13.15 -0.98 -24.59
N ARG A 104 13.98 -1.89 -24.07
CA ARG A 104 14.98 -2.59 -24.91
C ARG A 104 14.33 -3.44 -26.00
N ARG A 105 13.26 -4.16 -25.66
CA ARG A 105 12.52 -4.96 -26.65
C ARG A 105 11.88 -4.10 -27.73
N CYS A 106 11.51 -2.87 -27.39
CA CYS A 106 10.95 -1.91 -28.35
C CYS A 106 12.02 -1.21 -29.18
N GLY A 107 13.28 -1.53 -28.98
CA GLY A 107 14.38 -0.96 -29.73
C GLY A 107 14.89 0.37 -29.22
N MET A 108 14.50 0.75 -28.00
CA MET A 108 14.99 1.98 -27.38
C MET A 108 16.44 1.80 -26.93
N LYS A 109 17.25 2.84 -27.18
CA LYS A 109 18.62 2.86 -26.71
C LYS A 109 18.65 3.23 -25.25
N GLU A 110 19.73 2.85 -24.55
CA GLU A 110 19.89 3.13 -23.13
C GLU A 110 19.73 4.61 -22.82
N GLU A 111 20.30 5.48 -23.64
CA GLU A 111 20.20 6.93 -23.46
C GLU A 111 18.76 7.42 -23.58
N GLU A 112 17.99 6.85 -24.48
CA GLU A 112 16.58 7.19 -24.65
C GLU A 112 15.76 6.79 -23.42
N ILE A 113 16.04 5.60 -22.86
CA ILE A 113 15.36 5.13 -21.66
C ILE A 113 15.68 6.06 -20.47
N ARG A 114 16.94 6.44 -20.31
CA ARG A 114 17.36 7.36 -19.25
C ARG A 114 16.73 8.74 -19.39
N SER A 115 16.70 9.26 -20.61
CA SER A 115 16.08 10.56 -20.86
C SER A 115 14.59 10.54 -20.56
N LEU A 116 13.90 9.46 -20.92
CA LEU A 116 12.49 9.30 -20.64
C LEU A 116 12.22 9.22 -19.15
N PHE A 117 13.06 8.50 -18.42
CA PHE A 117 12.99 8.40 -16.97
C PHE A 117 13.12 9.77 -16.31
N GLU A 118 14.12 10.55 -16.72
CA GLU A 118 14.34 11.89 -16.18
C GLU A 118 13.18 12.82 -16.47
N LEU A 119 12.64 12.73 -17.69
CA LEU A 119 11.49 13.53 -18.08
C LEU A 119 10.28 13.24 -17.19
N ILE A 120 10.02 11.97 -16.93
CA ILE A 120 8.92 11.56 -16.05
C ILE A 120 9.16 12.07 -14.62
N MET A 121 10.39 11.99 -14.13
CA MET A 121 10.73 12.49 -12.79
C MET A 121 10.52 13.99 -12.67
N GLU A 122 10.80 14.74 -13.73
CA GLU A 122 10.63 16.20 -13.72
C GLU A 122 9.15 16.62 -13.70
N ASP A 123 8.26 15.81 -14.25
CA ASP A 123 6.83 16.12 -14.31
C ASP A 123 6.14 15.92 -12.96
N GLU A 124 6.80 15.30 -12.03
CA GLU A 124 6.32 15.14 -10.68
C GLU A 124 6.72 16.36 -9.82
#